data_30979107678e857571a9b3b67a93b4b6
#
_entry.id   30979107678e857571a9b3b67a93b4b6
#
_cell.length_a   1.000
_cell.length_b   1.000
_cell.length_c   1.000
_cell.angle_alpha   90.00
_cell.angle_beta   90.00
_cell.angle_gamma   90.00
#
_symmetry.space_group_name_H-M   'P 1'
#
loop_
_entity.id
_entity.type
_entity.pdbx_description
1 polymer ?
#
loop_
_entity_poly.entity_id
_entity_poly.type
_entity_poly.pdbx_seq_one_letter_code
_entity_poly.pdbx_strand_id
1 'polypeptide(L)'
;TAIVYAASILSEAGPTLRDVFMNMLGENRSLLAKVDDRETVYGKGYVGWVNKRRVLVGNRALMQDYGIKIPSLEYEQHHTVNQRRVIYLAVSGKLFAMFQVAYQRDPDTAAVLETLHHNGLSLVVDCDDFNCDVKLLETAYSLPAGSVKVLSSAEHQAMAPAVAWLPESEGNMLHLGSFASFVGGLEAASGAAEGEHKSAIVLTVSVLLSCVVGVLLTLTGGLVTLPLPGIVLYQAAWCVLALIFPLLQRY
;
A
#
# COMPACT_ATOMS: atom_id res chain seq x y z
N THR A 1 18.69 -18.81 23.23
CA THR A 1 17.44 -19.59 23.35
C THR A 1 16.19 -18.76 23.04
N ALA A 2 16.04 -17.51 23.60
CA ALA A 2 14.89 -16.65 23.35
C ALA A 2 14.71 -16.32 21.85
N ILE A 3 15.79 -15.88 21.18
CA ILE A 3 15.79 -15.55 19.75
C ILE A 3 15.39 -16.77 18.90
N VAL A 4 15.86 -17.97 19.28
CA VAL A 4 15.52 -19.22 18.54
C VAL A 4 14.01 -19.48 18.60
N TYR A 5 13.37 -19.38 19.77
CA TYR A 5 11.92 -19.54 19.90
C TYR A 5 11.16 -18.50 19.08
N ALA A 6 11.54 -17.22 19.19
CA ALA A 6 10.91 -16.14 18.43
C ALA A 6 11.10 -16.34 16.94
N ALA A 7 12.32 -16.59 16.47
CA ALA A 7 12.60 -16.81 15.06
C ALA A 7 11.90 -18.05 14.49
N SER A 8 11.78 -19.15 15.29
CA SER A 8 11.05 -20.33 14.84
C SER A 8 9.57 -20.01 14.61
N ILE A 9 8.89 -19.32 15.53
CA ILE A 9 7.49 -18.91 15.36
C ILE A 9 7.33 -17.92 14.19
N LEU A 10 8.27 -16.99 14.04
CA LEU A 10 8.22 -15.94 13.01
C LEU A 10 8.78 -16.39 11.65
N SER A 11 9.29 -17.62 11.52
CA SER A 11 9.87 -18.13 10.26
C SER A 11 8.90 -18.09 9.07
N GLU A 12 7.60 -18.23 9.34
CA GLU A 12 6.53 -18.17 8.37
C GLU A 12 5.66 -16.90 8.50
N ALA A 13 6.13 -15.90 9.27
CA ALA A 13 5.49 -14.60 9.38
C ALA A 13 5.74 -13.75 8.12
N GLY A 14 5.12 -12.58 8.04
CA GLY A 14 5.42 -11.59 7.02
C GLY A 14 6.92 -11.25 6.97
N PRO A 15 7.43 -10.83 5.81
CA PRO A 15 8.88 -10.72 5.57
C PRO A 15 9.59 -9.81 6.58
N THR A 16 8.96 -8.73 7.00
CA THR A 16 9.55 -7.71 7.88
C THR A 16 10.04 -8.31 9.21
N LEU A 17 9.14 -8.93 9.97
CA LEU A 17 9.48 -9.52 11.27
C LEU A 17 10.34 -10.77 11.11
N ARG A 18 10.03 -11.62 10.13
CA ARG A 18 10.84 -12.81 9.83
C ARG A 18 12.29 -12.44 9.60
N ASP A 19 12.56 -11.49 8.72
CA ASP A 19 13.91 -11.14 8.30
C ASP A 19 14.72 -10.51 9.45
N VAL A 20 14.09 -9.69 10.31
CA VAL A 20 14.71 -9.15 11.52
C VAL A 20 15.19 -10.28 12.44
N PHE A 21 14.32 -11.24 12.78
CA PHE A 21 14.69 -12.33 13.69
C PHE A 21 15.62 -13.36 13.04
N MET A 22 15.52 -13.58 11.73
CA MET A 22 16.47 -14.42 11.00
C MET A 22 17.87 -13.80 10.94
N ASN A 23 17.96 -12.48 10.79
CA ASN A 23 19.25 -11.76 10.82
C ASN A 23 19.88 -11.80 12.22
N MET A 24 19.04 -11.71 13.29
CA MET A 24 19.52 -11.87 14.67
C MET A 24 20.07 -13.26 14.97
N LEU A 25 19.59 -14.31 14.29
CA LEU A 25 20.13 -15.66 14.40
C LEU A 25 21.49 -15.80 13.71
N GLY A 26 21.73 -15.04 12.64
CA GLY A 26 22.95 -15.11 11.85
C GLY A 26 23.22 -16.52 11.33
N GLU A 27 24.41 -17.06 11.61
CA GLU A 27 24.84 -18.40 11.20
C GLU A 27 24.12 -19.54 11.96
N ASN A 28 23.42 -19.22 13.06
CA ASN A 28 22.74 -20.20 13.92
C ASN A 28 21.36 -20.62 13.40
N ARG A 29 21.09 -20.46 12.09
CA ARG A 29 19.80 -20.85 11.47
C ARG A 29 19.50 -22.35 11.61
N SER A 30 20.51 -23.19 11.76
CA SER A 30 20.38 -24.62 12.04
C SER A 30 19.71 -24.92 13.38
N LEU A 31 19.65 -23.96 14.29
CA LEU A 31 18.96 -24.10 15.58
C LEU A 31 17.44 -23.85 15.50
N LEU A 32 16.92 -23.43 14.34
CA LEU A 32 15.49 -23.28 14.16
C LEU A 32 14.78 -24.61 14.41
N ALA A 33 13.76 -24.56 15.26
CA ALA A 33 12.94 -25.72 15.54
C ALA A 33 11.68 -25.69 14.67
N LYS A 34 11.20 -26.88 14.34
CA LYS A 34 9.89 -27.03 13.69
C LYS A 34 8.80 -26.50 14.60
N VAL A 35 7.87 -25.76 14.02
CA VAL A 35 6.68 -25.23 14.70
C VAL A 35 5.50 -26.13 14.32
N ASP A 36 4.80 -26.60 15.31
CA ASP A 36 3.56 -27.37 15.14
C ASP A 36 2.37 -26.47 15.55
N ASP A 37 1.21 -26.66 14.91
CA ASP A 37 -0.05 -25.96 15.19
C ASP A 37 0.13 -24.43 15.31
N ARG A 38 0.76 -23.84 14.32
CA ARG A 38 0.92 -22.39 14.28
C ARG A 38 -0.41 -21.70 13.95
N GLU A 39 -0.78 -20.77 14.82
CA GLU A 39 -1.95 -19.92 14.67
C GLU A 39 -1.53 -18.47 14.57
N THR A 40 -2.11 -17.75 13.61
CA THR A 40 -1.95 -16.29 13.49
C THR A 40 -3.13 -15.60 14.16
N VAL A 41 -2.87 -14.80 15.18
CA VAL A 41 -3.86 -13.93 15.81
C VAL A 41 -3.69 -12.54 15.21
N TYR A 42 -4.51 -12.22 14.23
CA TYR A 42 -4.40 -11.00 13.44
C TYR A 42 -4.34 -9.74 14.33
N GLY A 43 -3.37 -8.86 14.05
CA GLY A 43 -3.13 -7.64 14.82
C GLY A 43 -2.61 -7.86 16.25
N LYS A 44 -2.33 -9.11 16.67
CA LYS A 44 -1.83 -9.41 18.02
C LYS A 44 -0.55 -10.24 18.02
N GLY A 45 -0.39 -11.19 17.10
CA GLY A 45 0.82 -12.00 17.00
C GLY A 45 0.58 -13.44 16.59
N TYR A 46 1.46 -14.32 17.04
CA TYR A 46 1.51 -15.72 16.65
C TYR A 46 1.59 -16.63 17.87
N VAL A 47 0.92 -17.78 17.76
CA VAL A 47 0.92 -18.85 18.76
C VAL A 47 1.31 -20.14 18.07
N GLY A 48 2.07 -21.00 18.73
CA GLY A 48 2.41 -22.30 18.17
C GLY A 48 3.16 -23.15 19.18
N TRP A 49 3.49 -24.36 18.79
CA TRP A 49 4.24 -25.31 19.61
C TRP A 49 5.64 -25.48 19.03
N VAL A 50 6.63 -25.25 19.87
CA VAL A 50 8.05 -25.42 19.55
C VAL A 50 8.65 -26.37 20.58
N ASN A 51 9.18 -27.52 20.13
CA ASN A 51 9.74 -28.53 21.01
C ASN A 51 8.78 -28.92 22.14
N LYS A 52 7.50 -29.17 21.84
CA LYS A 52 6.43 -29.51 22.76
C LYS A 52 6.13 -28.44 23.83
N ARG A 53 6.57 -27.21 23.63
CA ARG A 53 6.27 -26.06 24.46
C ARG A 53 5.40 -25.08 23.70
N ARG A 54 4.33 -24.62 24.33
CA ARG A 54 3.53 -23.53 23.77
C ARG A 54 4.32 -22.23 23.79
N VAL A 55 4.47 -21.62 22.64
CA VAL A 55 5.21 -20.37 22.44
C VAL A 55 4.28 -19.33 21.86
N LEU A 56 4.29 -18.13 22.44
CA LEU A 56 3.55 -16.98 21.98
C LEU A 56 4.54 -15.87 21.65
N VAL A 57 4.38 -15.26 20.49
CA VAL A 57 5.16 -14.08 20.06
C VAL A 57 4.17 -13.02 19.60
N GLY A 58 4.15 -11.86 20.25
CA GLY A 58 3.18 -10.84 19.89
C GLY A 58 3.25 -9.60 20.77
N ASN A 59 2.24 -8.75 20.62
CA ASN A 59 2.10 -7.53 21.38
C ASN A 59 1.45 -7.77 22.77
N ARG A 60 1.25 -6.68 23.53
CA ARG A 60 0.61 -6.70 24.86
C ARG A 60 -0.77 -7.36 24.83
N ALA A 61 -1.57 -7.10 23.81
CA ALA A 61 -2.93 -7.63 23.71
C ALA A 61 -2.94 -9.16 23.62
N LEU A 62 -2.03 -9.75 22.85
CA LEU A 62 -1.89 -11.21 22.79
C LEU A 62 -1.56 -11.79 24.19
N MET A 63 -0.63 -11.18 24.89
CA MET A 63 -0.23 -11.66 26.23
C MET A 63 -1.38 -11.59 27.24
N GLN A 64 -2.19 -10.54 27.17
CA GLN A 64 -3.39 -10.37 28.01
C GLN A 64 -4.46 -11.41 27.71
N ASP A 65 -4.74 -11.67 26.44
CA ASP A 65 -5.72 -12.70 26.02
C ASP A 65 -5.37 -14.09 26.56
N TYR A 66 -4.08 -14.37 26.67
CA TYR A 66 -3.58 -15.66 27.17
C TYR A 66 -3.21 -15.64 28.65
N GLY A 67 -3.56 -14.57 29.39
CA GLY A 67 -3.33 -14.45 30.84
C GLY A 67 -1.86 -14.44 31.25
N ILE A 68 -0.95 -14.04 30.35
CA ILE A 68 0.48 -13.93 30.63
C ILE A 68 0.76 -12.67 31.44
N LYS A 69 1.43 -12.83 32.59
CA LYS A 69 1.89 -11.68 33.38
C LYS A 69 3.00 -10.95 32.64
N ILE A 70 2.77 -9.69 32.31
CA ILE A 70 3.71 -8.80 31.62
C ILE A 70 3.96 -7.55 32.45
N PRO A 71 5.03 -6.79 32.18
CA PRO A 71 5.32 -5.52 32.84
C PRO A 71 4.18 -4.49 32.67
N SER A 72 4.19 -3.48 33.54
CA SER A 72 3.20 -2.39 33.49
C SER A 72 3.23 -1.66 32.14
N LEU A 73 2.13 -1.02 31.78
CA LEU A 73 2.05 -0.21 30.54
C LEU A 73 3.07 0.95 30.59
N GLU A 74 3.27 1.53 31.74
CA GLU A 74 4.24 2.61 31.98
C GLU A 74 5.68 2.14 31.67
N TYR A 75 6.05 0.94 32.11
CA TYR A 75 7.35 0.33 31.78
C TYR A 75 7.48 0.13 30.26
N GLU A 76 6.46 -0.35 29.58
CA GLU A 76 6.46 -0.51 28.13
C GLU A 76 6.58 0.83 27.41
N GLN A 77 5.80 1.84 27.80
CA GLN A 77 5.85 3.18 27.22
C GLN A 77 7.23 3.83 27.32
N HIS A 78 7.94 3.60 28.42
CA HIS A 78 9.31 4.08 28.57
C HIS A 78 10.27 3.48 27.54
N HIS A 79 9.98 2.28 27.05
CA HIS A 79 10.80 1.56 26.06
C HIS A 79 10.30 1.74 24.61
N THR A 80 9.13 2.36 24.38
CA THR A 80 8.53 2.55 23.05
C THR A 80 8.72 3.96 22.49
N VAL A 81 9.68 4.70 23.02
CA VAL A 81 10.07 6.03 22.50
C VAL A 81 10.68 5.89 21.10
N ASN A 82 10.51 6.91 20.25
CA ASN A 82 11.12 6.98 18.92
C ASN A 82 10.71 5.83 17.97
N GLN A 83 9.40 5.60 17.80
CA GLN A 83 8.85 4.58 16.88
C GLN A 83 9.28 3.14 17.21
N ARG A 84 9.75 2.91 18.44
CA ARG A 84 10.05 1.55 18.91
C ARG A 84 8.77 0.87 19.38
N ARG A 85 8.72 -0.44 19.18
CA ARG A 85 7.64 -1.31 19.68
C ARG A 85 8.22 -2.48 20.44
N VAL A 86 7.45 -3.00 21.37
CA VAL A 86 7.83 -4.17 22.17
C VAL A 86 7.16 -5.40 21.57
N ILE A 87 7.95 -6.45 21.40
CA ILE A 87 7.50 -7.79 21.08
C ILE A 87 7.74 -8.68 22.29
N TYR A 88 6.67 -9.27 22.79
CA TYR A 88 6.73 -10.21 23.91
C TYR A 88 6.88 -11.63 23.38
N LEU A 89 7.72 -12.39 24.07
CA LEU A 89 7.84 -13.84 23.92
C LEU A 89 7.43 -14.51 25.22
N ALA A 90 6.42 -15.36 25.15
CA ALA A 90 6.05 -16.21 26.27
C ALA A 90 6.23 -17.68 25.92
N VAL A 91 6.69 -18.47 26.88
CA VAL A 91 6.91 -19.92 26.74
C VAL A 91 6.25 -20.63 27.88
N SER A 92 5.43 -21.63 27.60
CA SER A 92 4.73 -22.44 28.59
C SER A 92 3.97 -21.60 29.63
N GLY A 93 3.29 -20.53 29.19
CA GLY A 93 2.45 -19.69 30.03
C GLY A 93 3.20 -18.63 30.86
N LYS A 94 4.48 -18.43 30.64
CA LYS A 94 5.29 -17.43 31.34
C LYS A 94 6.01 -16.52 30.36
N LEU A 95 6.10 -15.23 30.72
CA LEU A 95 6.93 -14.30 29.98
C LEU A 95 8.38 -14.78 30.00
N PHE A 96 8.99 -14.91 28.83
CA PHE A 96 10.34 -15.44 28.66
C PHE A 96 11.32 -14.36 28.21
N ALA A 97 10.88 -13.47 27.29
CA ALA A 97 11.69 -12.36 26.81
C ALA A 97 10.83 -11.21 26.30
N MET A 98 11.44 -10.04 26.21
CA MET A 98 10.93 -8.86 25.54
C MET A 98 11.96 -8.42 24.51
N PHE A 99 11.52 -8.16 23.30
CA PHE A 99 12.34 -7.60 22.23
C PHE A 99 11.86 -6.19 21.94
N GLN A 100 12.78 -5.28 21.72
CA GLN A 100 12.50 -3.93 21.29
C GLN A 100 12.87 -3.82 19.82
N VAL A 101 11.91 -3.53 18.96
CA VAL A 101 12.12 -3.32 17.54
C VAL A 101 11.92 -1.84 17.21
N ALA A 102 12.77 -1.31 16.35
CA ALA A 102 12.67 0.06 15.84
C ALA A 102 12.22 0.01 14.38
N TYR A 103 11.19 0.78 14.06
CA TYR A 103 10.71 0.96 12.71
C TYR A 103 11.40 2.17 12.09
N GLN A 104 11.97 1.99 10.92
CA GLN A 104 12.64 3.06 10.18
C GLN A 104 11.79 3.47 8.98
N ARG A 105 11.75 4.77 8.75
CA ARG A 105 11.10 5.34 7.56
C ARG A 105 11.89 4.96 6.32
N ASP A 106 11.20 4.39 5.34
CA ASP A 106 11.74 4.22 4.00
C ASP A 106 11.49 5.50 3.18
N PRO A 107 12.55 6.14 2.65
CA PRO A 107 12.43 7.41 1.92
C PRO A 107 11.54 7.31 0.68
N ASP A 108 11.66 6.22 -0.09
CA ASP A 108 10.91 6.03 -1.33
C ASP A 108 9.42 5.87 -1.04
N THR A 109 9.09 5.06 -0.04
CA THR A 109 7.70 4.92 0.44
C THR A 109 7.15 6.24 0.96
N ALA A 110 7.97 7.04 1.63
CA ALA A 110 7.55 8.34 2.16
C ALA A 110 7.15 9.32 1.05
N ALA A 111 7.96 9.43 0.00
CA ALA A 111 7.66 10.29 -1.15
C ALA A 111 6.36 9.88 -1.84
N VAL A 112 6.14 8.57 -1.99
CA VAL A 112 4.92 8.01 -2.58
C VAL A 112 3.68 8.32 -1.74
N LEU A 113 3.76 8.15 -0.42
CA LEU A 113 2.63 8.45 0.48
C LEU A 113 2.28 9.93 0.48
N GLU A 114 3.27 10.82 0.39
CA GLU A 114 3.06 12.26 0.24
C GLU A 114 2.33 12.58 -1.07
N THR A 115 2.74 11.97 -2.17
CA THR A 115 2.10 12.13 -3.48
C THR A 115 0.66 11.63 -3.48
N LEU A 116 0.39 10.44 -2.91
CA LEU A 116 -0.96 9.90 -2.77
C LEU A 116 -1.86 10.84 -1.97
N HIS A 117 -1.34 11.34 -0.84
CA HIS A 117 -2.09 12.30 -0.03
C HIS A 117 -2.38 13.60 -0.77
N HIS A 118 -1.41 14.14 -1.51
CA HIS A 118 -1.60 15.35 -2.32
C HIS A 118 -2.67 15.16 -3.40
N ASN A 119 -2.79 13.96 -3.94
CA ASN A 119 -3.83 13.58 -4.90
C ASN A 119 -5.18 13.23 -4.24
N GLY A 120 -5.34 13.46 -2.94
CA GLY A 120 -6.58 13.19 -2.20
C GLY A 120 -6.88 11.70 -2.00
N LEU A 121 -5.91 10.82 -2.16
CA LEU A 121 -6.05 9.39 -1.98
C LEU A 121 -5.74 8.98 -0.54
N SER A 122 -6.57 8.11 0.02
CA SER A 122 -6.36 7.49 1.33
C SER A 122 -5.88 6.06 1.15
N LEU A 123 -4.98 5.64 2.03
CA LEU A 123 -4.40 4.30 1.99
C LEU A 123 -5.10 3.37 2.98
N VAL A 124 -5.49 2.20 2.51
CA VAL A 124 -5.94 1.09 3.37
C VAL A 124 -4.84 0.04 3.37
N VAL A 125 -4.32 -0.28 4.55
CA VAL A 125 -3.20 -1.20 4.74
C VAL A 125 -3.71 -2.49 5.36
N ASP A 126 -3.46 -3.60 4.70
CA ASP A 126 -3.53 -4.94 5.26
C ASP A 126 -2.12 -5.36 5.65
N CYS A 127 -1.87 -5.56 6.94
CA CYS A 127 -0.52 -5.72 7.45
C CYS A 127 -0.39 -7.00 8.29
N ASP A 128 0.56 -7.84 7.91
CA ASP A 128 0.92 -9.05 8.68
C ASP A 128 1.71 -8.75 9.97
N ASP A 129 2.26 -7.53 10.07
CA ASP A 129 2.96 -7.10 11.28
C ASP A 129 1.96 -6.65 12.34
N PHE A 130 1.85 -7.40 13.42
CA PHE A 130 0.93 -7.13 14.53
C PHE A 130 1.25 -5.84 15.32
N ASN A 131 2.38 -5.20 15.08
CA ASN A 131 2.73 -3.89 15.64
C ASN A 131 2.39 -2.73 14.70
N CYS A 132 1.95 -3.03 13.47
CA CYS A 132 1.54 -2.02 12.52
C CYS A 132 0.18 -1.45 12.94
N ASP A 133 0.18 -0.22 13.36
CA ASP A 133 -1.03 0.54 13.69
C ASP A 133 -1.04 1.89 12.97
N VAL A 134 -2.20 2.51 12.89
CA VAL A 134 -2.39 3.82 12.24
C VAL A 134 -1.42 4.86 12.82
N LYS A 135 -1.28 4.90 14.16
CA LYS A 135 -0.42 5.87 14.85
C LYS A 135 1.06 5.70 14.48
N LEU A 136 1.51 4.45 14.32
CA LEU A 136 2.89 4.18 13.88
C LEU A 136 3.12 4.73 12.48
N LEU A 137 2.21 4.43 11.54
CA LEU A 137 2.33 4.88 10.15
C LEU A 137 2.23 6.41 10.01
N GLU A 138 1.24 7.03 10.65
CA GLU A 138 1.09 8.48 10.64
C GLU A 138 2.31 9.18 11.24
N THR A 139 2.86 8.66 12.34
CA THR A 139 4.05 9.25 12.99
C THR A 139 5.32 9.01 12.16
N ALA A 140 5.52 7.79 11.65
CA ALA A 140 6.71 7.43 10.90
C ALA A 140 6.82 8.20 9.58
N TYR A 141 5.70 8.40 8.90
CA TYR A 141 5.66 9.06 7.59
C TYR A 141 5.16 10.50 7.64
N SER A 142 4.91 11.05 8.83
CA SER A 142 4.39 12.42 9.03
C SER A 142 3.10 12.68 8.26
N LEU A 143 2.21 11.70 8.21
CA LEU A 143 0.95 11.77 7.47
C LEU A 143 -0.12 12.47 8.30
N PRO A 144 -1.05 13.19 7.68
CA PRO A 144 -2.21 13.75 8.36
C PRO A 144 -3.11 12.65 8.94
N ALA A 145 -3.76 12.98 10.04
CA ALA A 145 -4.72 12.07 10.66
C ALA A 145 -5.83 11.66 9.70
N GLY A 146 -6.08 10.35 9.60
CA GLY A 146 -7.11 9.78 8.73
C GLY A 146 -6.69 9.54 7.27
N SER A 147 -5.44 9.81 6.89
CA SER A 147 -4.92 9.49 5.54
C SER A 147 -4.61 8.00 5.37
N VAL A 148 -4.43 7.27 6.47
CA VAL A 148 -4.14 5.84 6.47
C VAL A 148 -5.12 5.12 7.37
N LYS A 149 -5.63 3.98 6.89
CA LYS A 149 -6.42 3.02 7.67
C LYS A 149 -5.71 1.68 7.69
N VAL A 150 -5.52 1.09 8.85
CA VAL A 150 -5.07 -0.30 9.00
C VAL A 150 -6.29 -1.17 9.24
N LEU A 151 -6.41 -2.27 8.48
CA LEU A 151 -7.54 -3.18 8.60
C LEU A 151 -7.58 -3.83 9.98
N SER A 152 -8.75 -3.90 10.55
CA SER A 152 -9.02 -4.72 11.73
C SER A 152 -9.14 -6.21 11.35
N SER A 153 -9.05 -7.10 12.33
CA SER A 153 -9.22 -8.55 12.10
C SER A 153 -10.56 -8.90 11.42
N ALA A 154 -11.64 -8.21 11.78
CA ALA A 154 -12.96 -8.43 11.18
C ALA A 154 -13.01 -7.95 9.72
N GLU A 155 -12.41 -6.81 9.42
CA GLU A 155 -12.33 -6.26 8.06
C GLU A 155 -11.43 -7.13 7.16
N HIS A 156 -10.29 -7.60 7.68
CA HIS A 156 -9.41 -8.53 6.99
C HIS A 156 -10.17 -9.82 6.61
N GLN A 157 -10.87 -10.43 7.56
CA GLN A 157 -11.68 -11.62 7.30
C GLN A 157 -12.82 -11.38 6.31
N ALA A 158 -13.45 -10.21 6.34
CA ALA A 158 -14.50 -9.84 5.40
C ALA A 158 -13.96 -9.62 3.98
N MET A 159 -12.73 -9.12 3.84
CA MET A 159 -12.10 -8.87 2.53
C MET A 159 -11.50 -10.14 1.90
N ALA A 160 -11.05 -11.10 2.69
CA ALA A 160 -10.41 -12.31 2.18
C ALA A 160 -11.23 -13.06 1.11
N PRO A 161 -12.56 -13.28 1.25
CA PRO A 161 -13.37 -13.87 0.20
C PRO A 161 -13.46 -13.00 -1.06
N ALA A 162 -13.55 -11.68 -0.91
CA ALA A 162 -13.64 -10.76 -2.04
C ALA A 162 -12.36 -10.76 -2.89
N VAL A 163 -11.19 -10.83 -2.25
CA VAL A 163 -9.90 -10.93 -2.94
C VAL A 163 -9.77 -12.27 -3.68
N ALA A 164 -10.24 -13.36 -3.08
CA ALA A 164 -10.24 -14.68 -3.72
C ALA A 164 -11.16 -14.77 -4.95
N TRP A 165 -12.14 -13.86 -5.05
CA TRP A 165 -13.11 -13.80 -6.15
C TRP A 165 -12.71 -12.83 -7.28
N LEU A 166 -11.59 -12.12 -7.16
CA LEU A 166 -11.10 -11.31 -8.27
C LEU A 166 -10.78 -12.26 -9.43
N PRO A 167 -11.53 -12.17 -10.56
CA PRO A 167 -11.20 -12.99 -11.72
C PRO A 167 -9.77 -12.67 -12.14
N GLU A 168 -9.07 -13.63 -12.71
CA GLU A 168 -7.83 -13.35 -13.43
C GLU A 168 -8.14 -12.25 -14.43
N SER A 169 -7.89 -11.01 -14.07
CA SER A 169 -8.27 -9.86 -14.86
C SER A 169 -7.36 -9.77 -16.07
N GLU A 170 -7.92 -9.43 -17.24
CA GLU A 170 -7.15 -9.19 -18.44
C GLU A 170 -6.20 -7.97 -18.31
N GLY A 171 -6.37 -7.15 -17.30
CA GLY A 171 -5.53 -5.98 -17.02
C GLY A 171 -4.46 -6.27 -15.97
N ASN A 172 -3.23 -6.47 -16.42
CA ASN A 172 -2.08 -6.64 -15.53
C ASN A 172 -1.22 -5.37 -15.54
N MET A 173 -0.78 -4.97 -14.34
CA MET A 173 0.23 -3.92 -14.21
C MET A 173 1.58 -4.57 -13.92
N LEU A 174 2.57 -4.29 -14.77
CA LEU A 174 3.95 -4.69 -14.54
C LEU A 174 4.66 -3.62 -13.71
N HIS A 175 5.20 -4.00 -12.55
CA HIS A 175 5.97 -3.12 -11.68
C HIS A 175 7.23 -3.83 -11.15
N LEU A 176 8.19 -3.06 -10.63
CA LEU A 176 9.50 -3.57 -10.18
C LEU A 176 9.46 -4.25 -8.80
N GLY A 177 8.28 -4.55 -8.27
CA GLY A 177 8.10 -5.19 -6.96
C GLY A 177 8.17 -4.23 -5.77
N SER A 178 8.45 -2.93 -5.98
CA SER A 178 8.40 -1.92 -4.93
C SER A 178 7.05 -1.20 -4.91
N PHE A 179 6.64 -0.73 -3.73
CA PHE A 179 5.42 0.07 -3.57
C PHE A 179 5.49 1.36 -4.41
N ALA A 180 6.64 2.00 -4.48
CA ALA A 180 6.85 3.19 -5.30
C ALA A 180 6.61 2.93 -6.80
N SER A 181 7.11 1.81 -7.34
CA SER A 181 6.87 1.48 -8.75
C SER A 181 5.41 1.11 -9.04
N PHE A 182 4.72 0.50 -8.08
CA PHE A 182 3.29 0.21 -8.19
C PHE A 182 2.48 1.51 -8.26
N VAL A 183 2.69 2.43 -7.33
CA VAL A 183 1.98 3.72 -7.30
C VAL A 183 2.32 4.57 -8.53
N GLY A 184 3.59 4.61 -8.95
CA GLY A 184 3.98 5.30 -10.18
C GLY A 184 3.28 4.76 -11.42
N GLY A 185 3.08 3.44 -11.51
CA GLY A 185 2.27 2.81 -12.57
C GLY A 185 0.80 3.22 -12.50
N LEU A 186 0.22 3.27 -11.31
CA LEU A 186 -1.17 3.69 -11.08
C LEU A 186 -1.37 5.18 -11.46
N GLU A 187 -0.45 6.05 -11.08
CA GLU A 187 -0.46 7.46 -11.46
C GLU A 187 -0.33 7.66 -12.97
N ALA A 188 0.57 6.90 -13.61
CA ALA A 188 0.70 6.94 -15.07
C ALA A 188 -0.60 6.50 -15.76
N ALA A 189 -1.25 5.45 -15.27
CA ALA A 189 -2.52 4.96 -15.80
C ALA A 189 -3.66 5.97 -15.62
N SER A 190 -3.77 6.58 -14.42
CA SER A 190 -4.78 7.60 -14.15
C SER A 190 -4.55 8.87 -14.99
N GLY A 191 -3.31 9.30 -15.12
CA GLY A 191 -2.93 10.42 -15.95
C GLY A 191 -3.19 10.18 -17.46
N ALA A 192 -3.03 8.95 -17.93
CA ALA A 192 -3.39 8.56 -19.29
C ALA A 192 -4.91 8.63 -19.51
N ALA A 193 -5.70 8.10 -18.58
CA ALA A 193 -7.16 8.14 -18.65
C ALA A 193 -7.70 9.58 -18.62
N GLU A 194 -7.17 10.46 -17.79
CA GLU A 194 -7.50 11.88 -17.80
C GLU A 194 -7.12 12.56 -19.12
N GLY A 195 -5.95 12.23 -19.66
CA GLY A 195 -5.48 12.75 -20.94
C GLY A 195 -6.41 12.35 -22.07
N GLU A 196 -6.86 11.09 -22.09
CA GLU A 196 -7.83 10.58 -23.08
C GLU A 196 -9.17 11.35 -23.00
N HIS A 197 -9.68 11.54 -21.77
CA HIS A 197 -10.94 12.27 -21.58
C HIS A 197 -10.84 13.74 -22.05
N LYS A 198 -9.75 14.42 -21.74
CA LYS A 198 -9.49 15.80 -22.18
C LYS A 198 -9.35 15.89 -23.72
N SER A 199 -8.67 14.94 -24.34
CA SER A 199 -8.55 14.85 -25.79
C SER A 199 -9.91 14.63 -26.46
N ALA A 200 -10.75 13.75 -25.87
CA ALA A 200 -12.10 13.51 -26.36
C ALA A 200 -12.98 14.77 -26.30
N ILE A 201 -12.87 15.59 -25.25
CA ILE A 201 -13.58 16.86 -25.15
C ILE A 201 -13.13 17.82 -26.25
N VAL A 202 -11.82 17.98 -26.46
CA VAL A 202 -11.29 18.86 -27.54
C VAL A 202 -11.79 18.43 -28.90
N LEU A 203 -11.76 17.12 -29.23
CA LEU A 203 -12.27 16.59 -30.47
C LEU A 203 -13.79 16.81 -30.61
N THR A 204 -14.56 16.61 -29.56
CA THR A 204 -16.01 16.86 -29.58
C THR A 204 -16.32 18.32 -29.88
N VAL A 205 -15.63 19.24 -29.23
CA VAL A 205 -15.75 20.69 -29.49
C VAL A 205 -15.38 21.00 -30.94
N SER A 206 -14.31 20.38 -31.46
CA SER A 206 -13.90 20.58 -32.86
C SER A 206 -14.96 20.15 -33.84
N VAL A 207 -15.63 19.03 -33.60
CA VAL A 207 -16.73 18.52 -34.47
C VAL A 207 -17.93 19.47 -34.42
N LEU A 208 -18.36 19.88 -33.26
CA LEU A 208 -19.47 20.82 -33.09
C LEU A 208 -19.19 22.15 -33.77
N LEU A 209 -17.98 22.71 -33.62
CA LEU A 209 -17.58 23.95 -34.26
C LEU A 209 -17.53 23.78 -35.80
N SER A 210 -17.01 22.65 -36.25
CA SER A 210 -16.99 22.33 -37.69
C SER A 210 -18.38 22.26 -38.28
N CYS A 211 -19.36 21.68 -37.58
CA CYS A 211 -20.75 21.66 -38.02
C CYS A 211 -21.34 23.08 -38.12
N VAL A 212 -21.12 23.93 -37.10
CA VAL A 212 -21.59 25.32 -37.12
C VAL A 212 -20.98 26.11 -38.27
N VAL A 213 -19.66 26.02 -38.44
CA VAL A 213 -18.95 26.67 -39.57
C VAL A 213 -19.45 26.17 -40.92
N GLY A 214 -19.67 24.84 -41.05
CA GLY A 214 -20.20 24.23 -42.29
C GLY A 214 -21.60 24.77 -42.62
N VAL A 215 -22.49 24.89 -41.64
CA VAL A 215 -23.81 25.47 -41.84
C VAL A 215 -23.73 26.94 -42.25
N LEU A 216 -22.91 27.73 -41.59
CA LEU A 216 -22.72 29.14 -41.94
C LEU A 216 -22.17 29.33 -43.37
N LEU A 217 -21.15 28.53 -43.75
CA LEU A 217 -20.57 28.58 -45.09
C LEU A 217 -21.57 28.15 -46.17
N THR A 218 -22.43 27.19 -45.85
CA THR A 218 -23.50 26.77 -46.77
C THR A 218 -24.51 27.89 -46.98
N LEU A 219 -24.95 28.53 -45.93
CA LEU A 219 -25.90 29.65 -45.96
C LEU A 219 -25.36 30.88 -46.68
N THR A 220 -24.07 31.14 -46.61
CA THR A 220 -23.40 32.30 -47.24
C THR A 220 -22.87 32.00 -48.65
N GLY A 221 -22.99 30.76 -49.13
CA GLY A 221 -22.39 30.34 -50.42
C GLY A 221 -20.87 30.21 -50.37
N GLY A 222 -20.23 30.38 -49.20
CA GLY A 222 -18.78 30.34 -49.02
C GLY A 222 -18.16 28.93 -49.17
N LEU A 223 -18.99 27.89 -49.15
CA LEU A 223 -18.49 26.50 -49.25
C LEU A 223 -17.81 26.21 -50.61
N VAL A 224 -18.28 26.86 -51.69
CA VAL A 224 -17.74 26.70 -53.05
C VAL A 224 -16.37 27.36 -53.19
N THR A 225 -16.06 28.36 -52.37
CA THR A 225 -14.80 29.11 -52.44
C THR A 225 -13.73 28.59 -51.52
N LEU A 226 -14.04 27.61 -50.65
CA LEU A 226 -13.12 27.07 -49.65
C LEU A 226 -12.08 26.15 -50.30
N PRO A 227 -10.79 26.47 -50.26
CA PRO A 227 -9.77 25.60 -50.86
C PRO A 227 -9.56 24.34 -49.96
N LEU A 228 -9.47 23.18 -50.61
CA LEU A 228 -9.23 21.89 -49.94
C LEU A 228 -8.08 21.93 -48.91
N PRO A 229 -6.93 22.56 -49.20
CA PRO A 229 -5.85 22.69 -48.22
C PRO A 229 -6.26 23.42 -46.92
N GLY A 230 -7.18 24.37 -46.98
CA GLY A 230 -7.67 25.09 -45.82
C GLY A 230 -8.46 24.18 -44.85
N ILE A 231 -9.27 23.27 -45.39
CA ILE A 231 -10.03 22.27 -44.59
C ILE A 231 -9.06 21.32 -43.90
N VAL A 232 -8.04 20.85 -44.63
CA VAL A 232 -7.02 19.93 -44.08
C VAL A 232 -6.22 20.60 -42.96
N LEU A 233 -5.79 21.84 -43.16
CA LEU A 233 -5.05 22.61 -42.12
C LEU A 233 -5.91 22.86 -40.90
N TYR A 234 -7.17 23.21 -41.04
CA TYR A 234 -8.10 23.37 -39.95
C TYR A 234 -8.23 22.08 -39.11
N GLN A 235 -8.43 20.94 -39.77
CA GLN A 235 -8.55 19.66 -39.09
C GLN A 235 -7.23 19.22 -38.42
N ALA A 236 -6.10 19.46 -39.08
CA ALA A 236 -4.78 19.18 -38.55
C ALA A 236 -4.50 20.02 -37.29
N ALA A 237 -4.91 21.28 -37.25
CA ALA A 237 -4.78 22.13 -36.06
C ALA A 237 -5.55 21.57 -34.86
N TRP A 238 -6.76 21.07 -35.04
CA TRP A 238 -7.53 20.44 -33.97
C TRP A 238 -6.91 19.12 -33.50
N CYS A 239 -6.36 18.30 -34.39
CA CYS A 239 -5.62 17.10 -33.99
C CYS A 239 -4.39 17.44 -33.13
N VAL A 240 -3.64 18.46 -33.52
CA VAL A 240 -2.48 18.93 -32.75
C VAL A 240 -2.92 19.45 -31.40
N LEU A 241 -3.98 20.23 -31.30
CA LEU A 241 -4.54 20.72 -30.04
C LEU A 241 -4.99 19.54 -29.14
N ALA A 242 -5.64 18.53 -29.69
CA ALA A 242 -6.08 17.35 -28.94
C ALA A 242 -4.90 16.56 -28.36
N LEU A 243 -3.75 16.56 -29.02
CA LEU A 243 -2.53 15.90 -28.55
C LEU A 243 -1.77 16.73 -27.51
N ILE A 244 -1.69 18.06 -27.72
CA ILE A 244 -0.89 18.93 -26.87
C ILE A 244 -1.64 19.36 -25.60
N PHE A 245 -2.94 19.58 -25.67
CA PHE A 245 -3.73 20.10 -24.56
C PHE A 245 -3.65 19.27 -23.27
N PRO A 246 -3.70 17.94 -23.30
CA PRO A 246 -3.51 17.14 -22.11
C PRO A 246 -2.09 17.23 -21.51
N LEU A 247 -1.08 17.49 -22.38
CA LEU A 247 0.32 17.60 -21.95
C LEU A 247 0.59 18.92 -21.26
N LEU A 248 -0.01 20.02 -21.72
CA LEU A 248 0.18 21.37 -21.15
C LEU A 248 -0.40 21.52 -19.74
N GLN A 249 -1.36 20.67 -19.34
CA GLN A 249 -1.98 20.71 -18.01
C GLN A 249 -1.32 19.78 -16.99
N ARG A 250 -0.24 19.07 -17.35
CA ARG A 250 0.55 18.23 -16.44
C ARG A 250 1.58 19.01 -15.60
N TYR A 251 1.70 20.30 -15.85
CA TYR A 251 2.54 21.24 -15.13
C TYR A 251 1.63 22.31 -14.48
#